data_847c97c7b5122d3c34104db7502074bc
#
_entry.id   847c97c7b5122d3c34104db7502074bc
#
_cell.length_a   1.000
_cell.length_b   1.000
_cell.length_c   1.000
_cell.angle_alpha   90.00
_cell.angle_beta   90.00
_cell.angle_gamma   90.00
#
_symmetry.space_group_name_H-M   'P 1'
#
loop_
_entity.id
_entity.type
_entity.pdbx_description
1 polymer ?
#
loop_
_entity_poly.entity_id
_entity_poly.type
_entity_poly.pdbx_seq_one_letter_code
_entity_poly.pdbx_strand_id
1 'polypeptide(L)'
;MTKLCLFALVHAVSSELLAQGATEGRVRQPDTVVIQNGALRLRALLWRPQGSGPFPAVLFSHGSGPAELTLSRERTAIGPVFARHGYAFLFLHRRGSGLSASLGANSFDVLGNAMATGGQAARNRAQMRLLEGDDLSDAVAALAFLRALPDVDPRRIALVGHSFGGSLSLILAARDTTTRASVVFGPTAGSWAGSPELQARLRSAVASITSPVFFIHAANDLSTTPGKVLAAEMQRLGKAHRLEIYPPLGRSAKEGHDLIFLGTRTWESDVFAFLDARMRRSRAIKRVRVT
;
A
#
# COMPACT_ATOMS: atom_id res chain seq x y z
N MET A 1 8.63 -73.74 16.44
CA MET A 1 9.54 -73.13 15.49
C MET A 1 8.63 -72.51 14.43
N THR A 2 8.44 -71.26 14.24
CA THR A 2 9.07 -70.08 13.86
C THR A 2 8.02 -69.01 13.87
N LYS A 3 8.04 -68.08 14.81
CA LYS A 3 7.38 -66.77 14.72
C LYS A 3 8.47 -65.71 14.92
N LEU A 4 8.92 -65.11 13.90
CA LEU A 4 9.64 -63.85 13.97
C LEU A 4 9.71 -63.26 12.51
N CYS A 5 9.32 -62.01 12.39
CA CYS A 5 9.50 -61.07 11.32
C CYS A 5 8.18 -60.42 10.84
N LEU A 6 7.66 -59.50 11.63
CA LEU A 6 6.78 -58.45 11.12
C LEU A 6 6.72 -57.29 12.11
N PHE A 7 7.84 -56.60 12.37
CA PHE A 7 7.86 -55.35 13.17
C PHE A 7 9.06 -54.49 12.79
N ALA A 8 9.14 -54.02 11.54
CA ALA A 8 10.20 -53.08 11.18
C ALA A 8 9.84 -52.17 9.98
N LEU A 9 8.56 -51.90 9.68
CA LEU A 9 8.21 -51.01 8.53
C LEU A 9 7.23 -49.89 8.85
N VAL A 10 6.96 -49.56 10.12
CA VAL A 10 5.97 -48.53 10.45
C VAL A 10 6.61 -47.23 11.00
N HIS A 11 7.91 -47.18 11.26
CA HIS A 11 8.55 -46.02 11.90
C HIS A 11 9.29 -45.05 10.95
N ALA A 12 9.39 -45.36 9.66
CA ALA A 12 10.11 -44.47 8.70
C ALA A 12 9.22 -43.44 8.00
N VAL A 13 7.90 -43.62 8.00
CA VAL A 13 6.97 -42.72 7.28
C VAL A 13 6.52 -41.53 8.16
N SER A 14 6.62 -41.63 9.47
CA SER A 14 6.15 -40.60 10.39
C SER A 14 7.14 -39.42 10.59
N SER A 15 8.43 -39.60 10.30
CA SER A 15 9.44 -38.58 10.48
C SER A 15 9.57 -37.61 9.29
N GLU A 16 9.24 -38.04 8.08
CA GLU A 16 9.27 -37.16 6.89
C GLU A 16 8.04 -36.27 6.81
N LEU A 17 6.87 -36.69 7.29
CA LEU A 17 5.69 -35.80 7.34
C LEU A 17 5.78 -34.71 8.40
N LEU A 18 6.56 -34.90 9.46
CA LEU A 18 6.79 -33.87 10.49
C LEU A 18 7.83 -32.85 10.08
N ALA A 19 8.72 -33.15 9.12
CA ALA A 19 9.72 -32.23 8.60
C ALA A 19 9.16 -31.29 7.51
N GLN A 20 8.06 -31.65 6.85
CA GLN A 20 7.40 -30.81 5.84
C GLN A 20 6.45 -29.77 6.43
N GLY A 21 6.03 -29.90 7.71
CA GLY A 21 5.16 -28.93 8.40
C GLY A 21 5.88 -27.73 9.04
N ALA A 22 7.21 -27.71 9.05
CA ALA A 22 8.00 -26.71 9.79
C ALA A 22 8.61 -25.58 8.94
N THR A 23 8.27 -25.49 7.65
CA THR A 23 8.69 -24.41 6.76
C THR A 23 7.56 -23.47 6.34
N GLU A 24 6.48 -23.36 7.12
CA GLU A 24 5.58 -22.23 6.98
C GLU A 24 6.32 -20.96 7.37
N GLY A 25 6.70 -20.25 6.33
CA GLY A 25 7.66 -19.20 6.20
C GLY A 25 7.71 -18.19 7.35
N ARG A 26 8.77 -18.19 8.11
CA ARG A 26 9.19 -17.00 8.85
C ARG A 26 9.30 -15.84 7.86
N VAL A 27 8.31 -14.93 7.90
CA VAL A 27 8.39 -13.70 7.12
C VAL A 27 9.67 -12.99 7.55
N ARG A 28 10.53 -12.72 6.57
CA ARG A 28 11.81 -12.06 6.78
C ARG A 28 11.56 -10.69 7.41
N GLN A 29 12.38 -10.29 8.39
CA GLN A 29 12.34 -8.92 8.91
C GLN A 29 12.62 -7.93 7.79
N PRO A 30 12.03 -6.72 7.85
CA PRO A 30 12.27 -5.73 6.81
C PRO A 30 13.70 -5.20 6.87
N ASP A 31 14.24 -4.90 5.71
CA ASP A 31 15.47 -4.10 5.63
C ASP A 31 15.10 -2.62 5.80
N THR A 32 15.88 -1.90 6.59
CA THR A 32 15.83 -0.44 6.59
C THR A 32 16.65 0.09 5.42
N VAL A 33 15.99 0.77 4.49
CA VAL A 33 16.64 1.34 3.30
C VAL A 33 16.67 2.86 3.38
N VAL A 34 17.64 3.46 2.68
CA VAL A 34 17.80 4.92 2.56
C VAL A 34 17.42 5.35 1.15
N ILE A 35 16.57 6.37 1.07
CA ILE A 35 16.05 6.93 -0.18
C ILE A 35 16.52 8.36 -0.28
N GLN A 36 17.28 8.66 -1.33
CA GLN A 36 17.76 10.02 -1.58
C GLN A 36 16.66 10.88 -2.20
N ASN A 37 16.35 12.03 -1.58
CA ASN A 37 15.44 13.04 -2.13
C ASN A 37 16.08 14.43 -1.97
N GLY A 38 16.78 14.89 -3.00
CA GLY A 38 17.64 16.08 -2.90
C GLY A 38 18.70 15.89 -1.80
N ALA A 39 18.74 16.79 -0.84
CA ALA A 39 19.62 16.70 0.32
C ALA A 39 19.12 15.74 1.42
N LEU A 40 17.85 15.31 1.35
CA LEU A 40 17.26 14.44 2.37
C LEU A 40 17.62 12.98 2.14
N ARG A 41 17.85 12.28 3.26
CA ARG A 41 18.06 10.83 3.31
C ARG A 41 16.89 10.17 4.02
N LEU A 42 15.75 10.07 3.30
CA LEU A 42 14.56 9.41 3.82
C LEU A 42 14.82 7.94 4.12
N ARG A 43 14.07 7.39 5.04
CA ARG A 43 14.14 5.97 5.38
C ARG A 43 12.83 5.27 5.10
N ALA A 44 12.92 4.00 4.75
CA ALA A 44 11.78 3.14 4.53
C ALA A 44 12.06 1.73 5.05
N LEU A 45 10.99 0.99 5.32
CA LEU A 45 11.06 -0.44 5.60
C LEU A 45 10.74 -1.19 4.31
N LEU A 46 11.59 -2.13 3.93
CA LEU A 46 11.43 -2.93 2.72
C LEU A 46 11.32 -4.42 3.09
N TRP A 47 10.14 -4.98 2.90
CA TRP A 47 9.93 -6.43 2.96
C TRP A 47 10.10 -7.03 1.58
N ARG A 48 10.81 -8.15 1.53
CA ARG A 48 11.00 -8.92 0.30
C ARG A 48 10.32 -10.28 0.39
N PRO A 49 9.72 -10.75 -0.70
CA PRO A 49 9.28 -12.15 -0.78
C PRO A 49 10.46 -13.11 -0.67
N GLN A 50 10.17 -14.38 -0.47
CA GLN A 50 11.18 -15.44 -0.62
C GLN A 50 11.54 -15.64 -2.10
N GLY A 51 12.78 -16.04 -2.38
CA GLY A 51 13.29 -16.26 -3.74
C GLY A 51 14.17 -15.13 -4.25
N SER A 52 14.52 -15.17 -5.53
CA SER A 52 15.51 -14.28 -6.15
C SER A 52 14.92 -13.10 -6.95
N GLY A 53 13.60 -13.05 -7.16
CA GLY A 53 12.99 -12.01 -7.99
C GLY A 53 13.19 -12.20 -9.50
N PRO A 54 13.02 -11.18 -10.36
CA PRO A 54 12.51 -9.89 -9.97
C PRO A 54 11.02 -9.93 -9.57
N PHE A 55 10.70 -9.33 -8.43
CA PHE A 55 9.36 -9.32 -7.83
C PHE A 55 8.49 -8.20 -8.38
N PRO A 56 7.16 -8.36 -8.43
CA PRO A 56 6.26 -7.22 -8.44
C PRO A 56 6.44 -6.46 -7.13
N ALA A 57 6.16 -5.15 -7.13
CA ALA A 57 6.40 -4.34 -5.96
C ALA A 57 5.24 -3.40 -5.65
N VAL A 58 5.20 -2.98 -4.40
CA VAL A 58 4.24 -2.02 -3.87
C VAL A 58 4.97 -0.91 -3.15
N LEU A 59 4.68 0.34 -3.54
CA LEU A 59 4.99 1.51 -2.73
C LEU A 59 3.81 1.82 -1.84
N PHE A 60 4.01 1.78 -0.53
CA PHE A 60 2.99 2.12 0.45
C PHE A 60 3.17 3.52 1.01
N SER A 61 2.09 4.33 0.95
CA SER A 61 1.99 5.66 1.53
C SER A 61 1.06 5.65 2.73
N HIS A 62 1.60 5.88 3.93
CA HIS A 62 0.83 5.93 5.17
C HIS A 62 -0.08 7.18 5.28
N GLY A 63 -1.07 7.13 6.17
CA GLY A 63 -1.93 8.27 6.50
C GLY A 63 -1.21 9.39 7.25
N SER A 64 -1.92 10.46 7.60
CA SER A 64 -1.46 11.44 8.58
C SER A 64 -1.69 10.89 9.99
N GLY A 65 -0.71 11.09 10.88
CA GLY A 65 -0.75 10.67 12.27
C GLY A 65 0.52 11.10 12.98
N PRO A 66 0.59 10.96 14.31
CA PRO A 66 1.82 11.22 15.08
C PRO A 66 3.02 10.52 14.45
N ALA A 67 4.19 11.13 14.57
CA ALA A 67 5.40 10.67 13.85
C ALA A 67 5.73 9.19 14.14
N GLU A 68 5.60 8.76 15.39
CA GLU A 68 5.91 7.41 15.86
C GLU A 68 4.88 6.36 15.43
N LEU A 69 3.67 6.77 15.05
CA LEU A 69 2.58 5.83 14.73
C LEU A 69 2.98 4.87 13.59
N THR A 70 3.74 5.34 12.61
CA THR A 70 4.18 4.53 11.48
C THR A 70 5.16 3.40 11.86
N LEU A 71 5.75 3.47 13.06
CA LEU A 71 6.63 2.45 13.62
C LEU A 71 5.88 1.42 14.47
N SER A 72 4.60 1.63 14.77
CA SER A 72 3.85 0.70 15.59
C SER A 72 3.79 -0.69 14.94
N ARG A 73 3.77 -1.73 15.79
CA ARG A 73 3.64 -3.13 15.32
C ARG A 73 2.41 -3.33 14.44
N GLU A 74 1.31 -2.68 14.80
CA GLU A 74 0.05 -2.73 14.06
C GLU A 74 0.21 -2.22 12.62
N ARG A 75 0.89 -1.07 12.45
CA ARG A 75 1.10 -0.46 11.12
C ARG A 75 2.10 -1.25 10.28
N THR A 76 3.15 -1.74 10.89
CA THR A 76 4.19 -2.49 10.17
C THR A 76 3.78 -3.92 9.84
N ALA A 77 2.76 -4.48 10.49
CA ALA A 77 2.24 -5.82 10.22
C ALA A 77 1.70 -6.01 8.78
N ILE A 78 1.42 -4.92 8.06
CA ILE A 78 0.97 -4.99 6.65
C ILE A 78 2.10 -5.47 5.71
N GLY A 79 3.35 -5.13 5.97
CA GLY A 79 4.48 -5.50 5.12
C GLY A 79 4.62 -7.01 4.91
N PRO A 80 4.62 -7.81 5.98
CA PRO A 80 4.56 -9.28 5.89
C PRO A 80 3.41 -9.82 5.03
N VAL A 81 2.25 -9.17 5.05
CA VAL A 81 1.09 -9.60 4.25
C VAL A 81 1.41 -9.53 2.75
N PHE A 82 1.94 -8.41 2.28
CA PHE A 82 2.33 -8.25 0.88
C PHE A 82 3.49 -9.18 0.50
N ALA A 83 4.48 -9.35 1.37
CA ALA A 83 5.61 -10.24 1.12
C ALA A 83 5.18 -11.71 0.95
N ARG A 84 4.23 -12.20 1.76
CA ARG A 84 3.65 -13.56 1.60
C ARG A 84 2.98 -13.75 0.25
N HIS A 85 2.36 -12.72 -0.29
CA HIS A 85 1.73 -12.73 -1.62
C HIS A 85 2.71 -12.47 -2.78
N GLY A 86 4.02 -12.48 -2.51
CA GLY A 86 5.04 -12.37 -3.53
C GLY A 86 5.35 -10.95 -4.00
N TYR A 87 4.98 -9.92 -3.24
CA TYR A 87 5.25 -8.52 -3.53
C TYR A 87 6.39 -7.98 -2.67
N ALA A 88 7.40 -7.37 -3.29
CA ALA A 88 8.30 -6.49 -2.55
C ALA A 88 7.49 -5.28 -2.07
N PHE A 89 7.55 -4.99 -0.75
CA PHE A 89 6.70 -3.96 -0.15
C PHE A 89 7.56 -2.90 0.52
N LEU A 90 7.50 -1.68 -0.02
CA LEU A 90 8.23 -0.52 0.48
C LEU A 90 7.29 0.37 1.29
N PHE A 91 7.47 0.39 2.61
CA PHE A 91 6.76 1.29 3.51
C PHE A 91 7.59 2.56 3.68
N LEU A 92 7.24 3.59 2.91
CA LEU A 92 7.92 4.87 3.00
C LEU A 92 7.59 5.58 4.30
N HIS A 93 8.61 5.96 5.06
CA HIS A 93 8.47 6.96 6.11
C HIS A 93 8.79 8.33 5.50
N ARG A 94 7.75 9.11 5.18
CA ARG A 94 7.91 10.46 4.66
C ARG A 94 8.63 11.34 5.70
N ARG A 95 9.20 12.46 5.27
CA ARG A 95 9.79 13.44 6.21
C ARG A 95 8.86 13.73 7.38
N GLY A 96 9.39 13.91 8.56
CA GLY A 96 8.60 14.12 9.78
C GLY A 96 7.89 12.89 10.33
N SER A 97 8.11 11.68 9.77
CA SER A 97 7.42 10.46 10.21
C SER A 97 8.36 9.30 10.42
N GLY A 98 8.13 8.51 11.45
CA GLY A 98 8.81 7.25 11.74
C GLY A 98 10.33 7.39 11.72
N LEU A 99 11.01 6.56 10.92
CA LEU A 99 12.47 6.58 10.77
C LEU A 99 13.01 7.87 10.11
N SER A 100 12.15 8.69 9.52
CA SER A 100 12.47 9.98 8.91
C SER A 100 11.96 11.17 9.74
N ALA A 101 11.61 10.97 11.01
CA ALA A 101 11.00 11.97 11.87
C ALA A 101 11.83 13.26 12.01
N SER A 102 13.16 13.16 12.03
CA SER A 102 14.06 14.31 12.13
C SER A 102 14.32 15.08 10.84
N LEU A 103 13.72 14.64 9.70
CA LEU A 103 14.03 15.20 8.38
C LEU A 103 13.07 16.30 7.93
N GLY A 104 12.11 16.70 8.76
CA GLY A 104 11.15 17.74 8.45
C GLY A 104 9.97 17.75 9.40
N ALA A 105 9.00 18.63 9.14
CA ALA A 105 7.78 18.71 9.92
C ALA A 105 6.84 17.54 9.61
N ASN A 106 6.24 16.97 10.65
CA ASN A 106 5.23 15.93 10.50
C ASN A 106 3.94 16.49 9.90
N SER A 107 3.36 15.82 8.92
CA SER A 107 2.15 16.29 8.24
C SER A 107 0.94 16.40 9.17
N PHE A 108 0.82 15.54 10.19
CA PHE A 108 -0.26 15.63 11.18
C PHE A 108 -0.14 16.90 12.03
N ASP A 109 1.07 17.25 12.48
CA ASP A 109 1.32 18.45 13.27
C ASP A 109 1.13 19.71 12.44
N VAL A 110 1.59 19.72 11.18
CA VAL A 110 1.37 20.84 10.22
C VAL A 110 -0.11 21.10 10.03
N LEU A 111 -0.92 20.04 9.84
CA LEU A 111 -2.37 20.16 9.65
C LEU A 111 -3.08 20.59 10.95
N GLY A 112 -2.65 20.08 12.10
CA GLY A 112 -3.16 20.44 13.42
C GLY A 112 -2.89 21.91 13.75
N ASN A 113 -1.65 22.36 13.57
CA ASN A 113 -1.24 23.73 13.80
C ASN A 113 -1.98 24.72 12.85
N ALA A 114 -2.11 24.37 11.56
CA ALA A 114 -2.86 25.19 10.62
C ALA A 114 -4.35 25.31 11.02
N MET A 115 -4.95 24.22 11.52
CA MET A 115 -6.32 24.26 12.03
C MET A 115 -6.45 25.15 13.26
N ALA A 116 -5.51 25.03 14.21
CA ALA A 116 -5.53 25.80 15.45
C ALA A 116 -5.32 27.31 15.23
N THR A 117 -4.50 27.70 14.27
CA THR A 117 -4.12 29.11 14.04
C THR A 117 -4.97 29.83 13.00
N GLY A 118 -5.54 29.11 12.03
CA GLY A 118 -6.26 29.72 10.91
C GLY A 118 -7.49 28.94 10.46
N GLY A 119 -7.96 28.01 11.26
CA GLY A 119 -9.18 27.24 11.02
C GLY A 119 -9.13 26.33 9.78
N GLN A 120 -10.30 25.91 9.35
CA GLN A 120 -10.45 24.92 8.26
C GLN A 120 -9.78 25.37 6.95
N ALA A 121 -9.89 26.64 6.60
CA ALA A 121 -9.29 27.17 5.38
C ALA A 121 -7.75 27.08 5.38
N ALA A 122 -7.12 27.40 6.51
CA ALA A 122 -5.66 27.29 6.65
C ALA A 122 -5.22 25.82 6.61
N ARG A 123 -5.97 24.92 7.28
CA ARG A 123 -5.74 23.47 7.25
C ARG A 123 -5.84 22.93 5.81
N ASN A 124 -6.84 23.32 5.04
CA ASN A 124 -7.02 22.89 3.65
C ASN A 124 -5.84 23.32 2.78
N ARG A 125 -5.41 24.61 2.89
CA ARG A 125 -4.22 25.10 2.18
C ARG A 125 -2.96 24.33 2.58
N ALA A 126 -2.77 24.04 3.86
CA ALA A 126 -1.64 23.24 4.33
C ALA A 126 -1.67 21.82 3.75
N GLN A 127 -2.83 21.18 3.74
CA GLN A 127 -3.01 19.85 3.16
C GLN A 127 -2.66 19.83 1.67
N MET A 128 -3.10 20.82 0.91
CA MET A 128 -2.77 20.91 -0.52
C MET A 128 -1.28 21.14 -0.75
N ARG A 129 -0.63 22.01 0.04
CA ARG A 129 0.83 22.21 -0.05
C ARG A 129 1.62 20.93 0.23
N LEU A 130 1.22 20.13 1.22
CA LEU A 130 1.87 18.85 1.52
C LEU A 130 1.67 17.85 0.37
N LEU A 131 0.43 17.69 -0.11
CA LEU A 131 0.08 16.76 -1.17
C LEU A 131 0.68 17.09 -2.54
N GLU A 132 0.97 18.35 -2.81
CA GLU A 132 1.56 18.80 -4.08
C GLU A 132 3.07 19.09 -3.98
N GLY A 133 3.59 19.21 -2.78
CA GLY A 133 4.97 19.57 -2.50
C GLY A 133 5.77 18.44 -1.88
N ASP A 134 6.12 18.65 -0.62
CA ASP A 134 7.09 17.83 0.10
C ASP A 134 6.75 16.35 0.18
N ASP A 135 5.52 16.01 0.56
CA ASP A 135 5.11 14.61 0.69
C ASP A 135 5.05 13.91 -0.66
N LEU A 136 4.68 14.64 -1.72
CA LEU A 136 4.70 14.11 -3.08
C LEU A 136 6.13 13.90 -3.59
N SER A 137 7.03 14.84 -3.31
CA SER A 137 8.45 14.72 -3.63
C SER A 137 9.06 13.46 -2.99
N ASP A 138 8.73 13.21 -1.71
CA ASP A 138 9.18 12.01 -1.00
C ASP A 138 8.65 10.72 -1.65
N ALA A 139 7.38 10.70 -2.06
CA ALA A 139 6.77 9.56 -2.72
C ALA A 139 7.34 9.31 -4.13
N VAL A 140 7.64 10.37 -4.89
CA VAL A 140 8.32 10.29 -6.20
C VAL A 140 9.71 9.69 -6.05
N ALA A 141 10.50 10.17 -5.07
CA ALA A 141 11.83 9.63 -4.79
C ALA A 141 11.77 8.15 -4.38
N ALA A 142 10.78 7.78 -3.56
CA ALA A 142 10.58 6.38 -3.15
C ALA A 142 10.17 5.47 -4.33
N LEU A 143 9.36 5.96 -5.24
CA LEU A 143 8.98 5.22 -6.44
C LEU A 143 10.19 5.00 -7.37
N ALA A 144 11.03 6.03 -7.54
CA ALA A 144 12.25 5.94 -8.31
C ALA A 144 13.24 4.95 -7.69
N PHE A 145 13.41 5.00 -6.35
CA PHE A 145 14.23 4.05 -5.61
C PHE A 145 13.73 2.61 -5.80
N LEU A 146 12.43 2.37 -5.66
CA LEU A 146 11.84 1.03 -5.79
C LEU A 146 12.08 0.45 -7.20
N ARG A 147 12.00 1.29 -8.23
CA ARG A 147 12.28 0.91 -9.63
C ARG A 147 13.73 0.54 -9.89
N ALA A 148 14.65 1.13 -9.16
CA ALA A 148 16.08 0.91 -9.33
C ALA A 148 16.59 -0.35 -8.60
N LEU A 149 15.76 -1.00 -7.77
CA LEU A 149 16.15 -2.21 -7.06
C LEU A 149 16.34 -3.39 -8.04
N PRO A 150 17.46 -4.12 -7.96
CA PRO A 150 17.78 -5.20 -8.91
C PRO A 150 16.83 -6.39 -8.81
N ASP A 151 16.20 -6.59 -7.66
CA ASP A 151 15.26 -7.66 -7.37
C ASP A 151 13.78 -7.26 -7.55
N VAL A 152 13.51 -6.05 -8.08
CA VAL A 152 12.17 -5.55 -8.43
C VAL A 152 11.98 -5.49 -9.94
N ASP A 153 10.85 -5.94 -10.45
CA ASP A 153 10.46 -5.67 -11.84
C ASP A 153 9.87 -4.25 -11.96
N PRO A 154 10.57 -3.30 -12.56
CA PRO A 154 10.14 -1.90 -12.63
C PRO A 154 8.84 -1.69 -13.42
N ARG A 155 8.42 -2.68 -14.20
CA ARG A 155 7.17 -2.65 -14.98
C ARG A 155 5.99 -3.22 -14.20
N ARG A 156 6.19 -3.72 -12.97
CA ARG A 156 5.16 -4.35 -12.14
C ARG A 156 5.10 -3.70 -10.75
N ILE A 157 4.85 -2.39 -10.73
CA ILE A 157 4.74 -1.61 -9.49
C ILE A 157 3.31 -1.11 -9.32
N ALA A 158 2.75 -1.31 -8.14
CA ALA A 158 1.50 -0.71 -7.69
C ALA A 158 1.73 0.32 -6.58
N LEU A 159 0.78 1.22 -6.44
CA LEU A 159 0.70 2.15 -5.33
C LEU A 159 -0.39 1.69 -4.36
N VAL A 160 -0.07 1.66 -3.08
CA VAL A 160 -1.06 1.40 -2.01
C VAL A 160 -1.00 2.55 -1.03
N GLY A 161 -2.16 3.08 -0.63
CA GLY A 161 -2.18 4.20 0.29
C GLY A 161 -3.37 4.18 1.23
N HIS A 162 -3.16 4.75 2.43
CA HIS A 162 -4.18 4.88 3.45
C HIS A 162 -4.44 6.35 3.77
N SER A 163 -5.71 6.76 3.85
CA SER A 163 -6.10 8.09 4.31
C SER A 163 -5.42 9.21 3.49
N PHE A 164 -4.64 10.08 4.10
CA PHE A 164 -3.80 11.08 3.44
C PHE A 164 -2.87 10.42 2.40
N GLY A 165 -2.24 9.30 2.75
CA GLY A 165 -1.41 8.53 1.81
C GLY A 165 -2.20 7.92 0.65
N GLY A 166 -3.49 7.65 0.81
CA GLY A 166 -4.38 7.26 -0.28
C GLY A 166 -4.56 8.38 -1.30
N SER A 167 -4.75 9.61 -0.82
CA SER A 167 -4.81 10.81 -1.69
C SER A 167 -3.49 11.05 -2.39
N LEU A 168 -2.38 10.93 -1.66
CA LEU A 168 -1.04 11.05 -2.21
C LEU A 168 -0.78 10.02 -3.31
N SER A 169 -1.22 8.77 -3.09
CA SER A 169 -1.09 7.70 -4.09
C SER A 169 -1.89 7.98 -5.37
N LEU A 170 -3.09 8.58 -5.27
CA LEU A 170 -3.87 8.99 -6.43
C LEU A 170 -3.17 10.12 -7.20
N ILE A 171 -2.61 11.10 -6.49
CA ILE A 171 -1.88 12.21 -7.12
C ILE A 171 -0.60 11.71 -7.78
N LEU A 172 0.12 10.78 -7.14
CA LEU A 172 1.30 10.15 -7.72
C LEU A 172 0.95 9.33 -8.98
N ALA A 173 -0.13 8.53 -8.93
CA ALA A 173 -0.59 7.73 -10.06
C ALA A 173 -1.01 8.59 -11.27
N ALA A 174 -1.52 9.80 -11.03
CA ALA A 174 -1.86 10.75 -12.08
C ALA A 174 -0.63 11.35 -12.77
N ARG A 175 0.51 11.43 -12.06
CA ARG A 175 1.79 11.92 -12.60
C ARG A 175 2.63 10.80 -13.23
N ASP A 176 2.49 9.57 -12.72
CA ASP A 176 3.25 8.43 -13.17
C ASP A 176 2.37 7.40 -13.87
N THR A 177 2.40 7.42 -15.18
CA THR A 177 1.59 6.54 -16.03
C THR A 177 2.13 5.12 -16.16
N THR A 178 3.26 4.81 -15.53
CA THR A 178 3.91 3.50 -15.62
C THR A 178 3.56 2.56 -14.46
N THR A 179 2.91 3.07 -13.40
CA THR A 179 2.35 2.23 -12.33
C THR A 179 1.17 1.41 -12.84
N ARG A 180 1.06 0.17 -12.38
CA ARG A 180 0.14 -0.83 -12.94
C ARG A 180 -1.23 -0.84 -12.28
N ALA A 181 -1.31 -0.39 -11.05
CA ALA A 181 -2.54 -0.34 -10.26
C ALA A 181 -2.37 0.60 -9.07
N SER A 182 -3.48 1.09 -8.54
CA SER A 182 -3.54 1.78 -7.25
C SER A 182 -4.61 1.16 -6.36
N VAL A 183 -4.31 0.95 -5.08
CA VAL A 183 -5.28 0.52 -4.06
C VAL A 183 -5.29 1.56 -2.95
N VAL A 184 -6.43 2.15 -2.68
CA VAL A 184 -6.55 3.26 -1.72
C VAL A 184 -7.62 2.98 -0.68
N PHE A 185 -7.18 2.98 0.58
CA PHE A 185 -8.04 2.75 1.75
C PHE A 185 -8.42 4.08 2.39
N GLY A 186 -9.70 4.38 2.44
CA GLY A 186 -10.24 5.58 3.08
C GLY A 186 -9.61 6.90 2.61
N PRO A 187 -9.37 7.11 1.28
CA PRO A 187 -8.66 8.30 0.83
C PRO A 187 -9.41 9.56 1.28
N THR A 188 -8.73 10.45 2.01
CA THR A 188 -9.29 11.71 2.53
C THR A 188 -10.55 11.59 3.40
N ALA A 189 -10.92 10.42 3.91
CA ALA A 189 -12.19 10.23 4.60
C ALA A 189 -12.49 11.30 5.66
N GLY A 190 -11.49 11.71 6.45
CA GLY A 190 -11.62 12.75 7.48
C GLY A 190 -11.53 14.20 6.99
N SER A 191 -11.17 14.45 5.72
CA SER A 191 -10.95 15.81 5.19
C SER A 191 -11.87 16.18 4.05
N TRP A 192 -12.59 15.22 3.48
CA TRP A 192 -13.34 15.38 2.23
C TRP A 192 -14.38 16.49 2.30
N ALA A 193 -15.29 16.43 3.28
CA ALA A 193 -16.45 17.32 3.35
C ALA A 193 -16.06 18.81 3.46
N GLY A 194 -14.96 19.11 4.15
CA GLY A 194 -14.52 20.47 4.43
C GLY A 194 -13.49 21.02 3.44
N SER A 195 -13.16 20.33 2.34
CA SER A 195 -12.07 20.74 1.44
C SER A 195 -12.46 20.65 -0.06
N PRO A 196 -13.15 21.68 -0.61
CA PRO A 196 -13.51 21.71 -2.02
C PRO A 196 -12.30 21.63 -2.96
N GLU A 197 -11.18 22.25 -2.62
CA GLU A 197 -9.95 22.21 -3.42
C GLU A 197 -9.39 20.80 -3.52
N LEU A 198 -9.40 20.07 -2.40
CA LEU A 198 -8.97 18.67 -2.37
C LEU A 198 -9.89 17.77 -3.20
N GLN A 199 -11.22 18.00 -3.11
CA GLN A 199 -12.19 17.29 -3.94
C GLN A 199 -11.93 17.52 -5.43
N ALA A 200 -11.76 18.78 -5.85
CA ALA A 200 -11.45 19.14 -7.23
C ALA A 200 -10.13 18.51 -7.69
N ARG A 201 -9.10 18.59 -6.83
CA ARG A 201 -7.78 18.02 -7.13
C ARG A 201 -7.79 16.51 -7.32
N LEU A 202 -8.52 15.78 -6.48
CA LEU A 202 -8.61 14.32 -6.61
C LEU A 202 -9.48 13.88 -7.78
N ARG A 203 -10.55 14.62 -8.11
CA ARG A 203 -11.30 14.40 -9.36
C ARG A 203 -10.39 14.58 -10.58
N SER A 204 -9.58 15.64 -10.61
CA SER A 204 -8.58 15.84 -11.66
C SER A 204 -7.54 14.72 -11.69
N ALA A 205 -7.09 14.23 -10.53
CA ALA A 205 -6.15 13.11 -10.47
C ALA A 205 -6.75 11.85 -11.10
N VAL A 206 -7.95 11.41 -10.69
CA VAL A 206 -8.57 10.21 -11.25
C VAL A 206 -8.90 10.36 -12.73
N ALA A 207 -9.16 11.58 -13.21
CA ALA A 207 -9.32 11.86 -14.62
C ALA A 207 -8.03 11.63 -15.42
N SER A 208 -6.86 11.86 -14.81
CA SER A 208 -5.55 11.69 -15.46
C SER A 208 -4.96 10.28 -15.31
N ILE A 209 -5.35 9.52 -14.28
CA ILE A 209 -4.85 8.16 -14.04
C ILE A 209 -5.19 7.25 -15.21
N THR A 210 -4.21 6.49 -15.69
CA THR A 210 -4.38 5.51 -16.78
C THR A 210 -4.48 4.07 -16.28
N SER A 211 -3.98 3.79 -15.08
CA SER A 211 -4.03 2.46 -14.46
C SER A 211 -5.33 2.25 -13.65
N PRO A 212 -5.78 1.02 -13.45
CA PRO A 212 -6.93 0.72 -12.61
C PRO A 212 -6.77 1.17 -11.16
N VAL A 213 -7.85 1.65 -10.53
CA VAL A 213 -7.89 2.05 -9.12
C VAL A 213 -8.91 1.22 -8.35
N PHE A 214 -8.51 0.74 -7.17
CA PHE A 214 -9.39 0.07 -6.22
C PHE A 214 -9.57 0.94 -4.98
N PHE A 215 -10.79 1.43 -4.78
CA PHE A 215 -11.19 2.22 -3.61
C PHE A 215 -11.77 1.30 -2.56
N ILE A 216 -11.32 1.41 -1.33
CA ILE A 216 -11.71 0.53 -0.22
C ILE A 216 -12.08 1.35 1.01
N HIS A 217 -13.22 1.00 1.61
CA HIS A 217 -13.68 1.54 2.89
C HIS A 217 -14.30 0.43 3.75
N ALA A 218 -14.37 0.63 5.06
CA ALA A 218 -15.37 -0.01 5.91
C ALA A 218 -16.64 0.84 5.93
N ALA A 219 -17.80 0.25 6.17
CA ALA A 219 -19.07 0.97 6.22
C ALA A 219 -19.11 2.03 7.35
N ASN A 220 -18.34 1.81 8.43
CA ASN A 220 -18.14 2.73 9.53
C ASN A 220 -16.84 3.55 9.44
N ASP A 221 -16.25 3.73 8.24
CA ASP A 221 -15.15 4.67 8.05
C ASP A 221 -15.59 6.11 8.41
N LEU A 222 -14.65 7.00 8.66
CA LEU A 222 -14.89 8.44 8.89
C LEU A 222 -15.80 9.05 7.81
N SER A 223 -15.65 8.60 6.56
CA SER A 223 -16.58 8.87 5.46
C SER A 223 -16.29 7.90 4.29
N THR A 224 -17.32 7.31 3.71
CA THR A 224 -17.21 6.55 2.46
C THR A 224 -17.42 7.39 1.20
N THR A 225 -17.82 8.66 1.37
CA THR A 225 -18.12 9.59 0.27
C THR A 225 -16.97 9.78 -0.71
N PRO A 226 -15.70 9.95 -0.28
CA PRO A 226 -14.59 10.12 -1.23
C PRO A 226 -14.47 8.98 -2.22
N GLY A 227 -14.46 7.73 -1.73
CA GLY A 227 -14.37 6.55 -2.60
C GLY A 227 -15.56 6.46 -3.58
N LYS A 228 -16.79 6.70 -3.09
CA LYS A 228 -18.00 6.71 -3.95
C LYS A 228 -17.91 7.75 -5.06
N VAL A 229 -17.53 8.97 -4.70
CA VAL A 229 -17.46 10.10 -5.65
C VAL A 229 -16.34 9.89 -6.67
N LEU A 230 -15.17 9.45 -6.25
CA LEU A 230 -14.03 9.24 -7.15
C LEU A 230 -14.23 8.01 -8.04
N ALA A 231 -14.83 6.94 -7.53
CA ALA A 231 -15.21 5.77 -8.35
C ALA A 231 -16.27 6.14 -9.41
N ALA A 232 -17.30 6.91 -9.02
CA ALA A 232 -18.32 7.39 -9.96
C ALA A 232 -17.70 8.30 -11.06
N GLU A 233 -16.72 9.12 -10.72
CA GLU A 233 -15.99 9.93 -11.70
C GLU A 233 -15.19 9.05 -12.68
N MET A 234 -14.48 8.02 -12.18
CA MET A 234 -13.79 7.07 -13.04
C MET A 234 -14.76 6.30 -13.94
N GLN A 235 -15.92 5.91 -13.42
CA GLN A 235 -16.98 5.27 -14.21
C GLN A 235 -17.48 6.19 -15.32
N ARG A 236 -17.78 7.45 -15.01
CA ARG A 236 -18.21 8.46 -16.00
C ARG A 236 -17.19 8.65 -17.12
N LEU A 237 -15.90 8.50 -16.81
CA LEU A 237 -14.78 8.61 -17.76
C LEU A 237 -14.40 7.29 -18.45
N GLY A 238 -15.15 6.21 -18.22
CA GLY A 238 -14.86 4.89 -18.80
C GLY A 238 -13.55 4.26 -18.31
N LYS A 239 -13.07 4.67 -17.13
CA LYS A 239 -11.78 4.21 -16.57
C LYS A 239 -11.97 2.98 -15.69
N ALA A 240 -11.00 2.05 -15.77
CA ALA A 240 -11.03 0.84 -14.97
C ALA A 240 -10.89 1.16 -13.47
N HIS A 241 -11.88 0.75 -12.70
CA HIS A 241 -11.91 0.94 -11.25
C HIS A 241 -12.70 -0.17 -10.56
N ARG A 242 -12.54 -0.27 -9.24
CA ARG A 242 -13.37 -1.04 -8.33
C ARG A 242 -13.63 -0.19 -7.09
N LEU A 243 -14.81 -0.28 -6.53
CA LEU A 243 -15.15 0.24 -5.21
C LEU A 243 -15.67 -0.91 -4.36
N GLU A 244 -15.14 -1.05 -3.15
CA GLU A 244 -15.65 -1.98 -2.16
C GLU A 244 -15.86 -1.28 -0.84
N ILE A 245 -17.03 -1.48 -0.25
CA ILE A 245 -17.36 -0.98 1.09
C ILE A 245 -17.67 -2.22 1.93
N TYR A 246 -16.68 -2.64 2.69
CA TYR A 246 -16.83 -3.80 3.57
C TYR A 246 -17.75 -3.50 4.77
N PRO A 247 -18.30 -4.53 5.41
CA PRO A 247 -19.04 -4.37 6.65
C PRO A 247 -18.26 -3.54 7.70
N PRO A 248 -18.95 -2.98 8.71
CA PRO A 248 -18.27 -2.24 9.76
C PRO A 248 -17.17 -3.05 10.42
N LEU A 249 -16.02 -2.40 10.67
CA LEU A 249 -14.93 -2.99 11.43
C LEU A 249 -14.88 -2.36 12.83
N GLY A 250 -14.92 -3.21 13.85
CA GLY A 250 -14.94 -2.72 15.23
C GLY A 250 -16.20 -1.93 15.56
N ARG A 251 -16.08 -0.99 16.51
CA ARG A 251 -17.22 -0.21 17.04
C ARG A 251 -17.13 1.30 16.77
N SER A 252 -15.99 1.76 16.28
CA SER A 252 -15.74 3.19 16.06
C SER A 252 -15.42 3.50 14.60
N ALA A 253 -15.64 4.74 14.19
CA ALA A 253 -15.26 5.24 12.87
C ALA A 253 -13.75 5.19 12.67
N LYS A 254 -12.95 5.33 13.73
CA LYS A 254 -11.50 5.20 13.67
C LYS A 254 -11.07 3.76 13.33
N GLU A 255 -11.67 2.76 13.95
CA GLU A 255 -11.41 1.35 13.63
C GLU A 255 -11.79 1.05 12.18
N GLY A 256 -12.95 1.51 11.71
CA GLY A 256 -13.36 1.42 10.32
C GLY A 256 -12.38 2.12 9.38
N HIS A 257 -11.86 3.28 9.75
CA HIS A 257 -10.84 3.99 8.99
C HIS A 257 -9.51 3.23 8.92
N ASP A 258 -9.16 2.53 9.98
CA ASP A 258 -7.95 1.71 10.07
C ASP A 258 -8.10 0.30 9.47
N LEU A 259 -9.12 0.05 8.64
CA LEU A 259 -9.42 -1.24 7.98
C LEU A 259 -8.18 -1.91 7.38
N ILE A 260 -7.30 -1.14 6.73
CA ILE A 260 -6.08 -1.69 6.10
C ILE A 260 -5.19 -2.43 7.09
N PHE A 261 -5.14 -1.97 8.35
CA PHE A 261 -4.27 -2.52 9.39
C PHE A 261 -4.99 -3.55 10.27
N LEU A 262 -6.24 -3.25 10.65
CA LEU A 262 -7.00 -4.04 11.60
C LEU A 262 -7.84 -5.14 10.92
N GLY A 263 -8.19 -4.96 9.66
CA GLY A 263 -9.12 -5.80 8.93
C GLY A 263 -8.47 -6.61 7.81
N THR A 264 -7.20 -7.01 7.91
CA THR A 264 -6.47 -7.70 6.84
C THR A 264 -7.24 -8.87 6.26
N ARG A 265 -7.82 -9.73 7.08
CA ARG A 265 -8.61 -10.89 6.63
C ARG A 265 -9.82 -10.53 5.78
N THR A 266 -10.34 -9.32 5.94
CA THR A 266 -11.52 -8.83 5.22
C THR A 266 -11.20 -8.47 3.77
N TRP A 267 -10.06 -7.83 3.53
CA TRP A 267 -9.72 -7.26 2.23
C TRP A 267 -8.63 -8.04 1.47
N GLU A 268 -7.91 -8.93 2.14
CA GLU A 268 -6.68 -9.57 1.62
C GLU A 268 -6.93 -10.26 0.27
N SER A 269 -7.94 -11.14 0.17
CA SER A 269 -8.24 -11.88 -1.06
C SER A 269 -8.58 -10.96 -2.23
N ASP A 270 -9.37 -9.92 -2.00
CA ASP A 270 -9.82 -9.00 -3.03
C ASP A 270 -8.69 -8.12 -3.56
N VAL A 271 -7.85 -7.61 -2.65
CA VAL A 271 -6.69 -6.77 -3.01
C VAL A 271 -5.69 -7.56 -3.83
N PHE A 272 -5.36 -8.80 -3.42
CA PHE A 272 -4.38 -9.58 -4.16
C PHE A 272 -4.97 -10.11 -5.48
N ALA A 273 -6.22 -10.50 -5.54
CA ALA A 273 -6.87 -10.81 -6.82
C ALA A 273 -6.84 -9.61 -7.79
N PHE A 274 -7.10 -8.40 -7.29
CA PHE A 274 -7.00 -7.18 -8.09
C PHE A 274 -5.57 -6.90 -8.55
N LEU A 275 -4.57 -6.97 -7.67
CA LEU A 275 -3.17 -6.71 -8.00
C LEU A 275 -2.62 -7.77 -8.96
N ASP A 276 -2.85 -9.05 -8.70
CA ASP A 276 -2.34 -10.15 -9.51
C ASP A 276 -2.86 -10.08 -10.95
N ALA A 277 -4.11 -9.72 -11.15
CA ALA A 277 -4.68 -9.51 -12.48
C ALA A 277 -3.94 -8.43 -13.28
N ARG A 278 -3.27 -7.47 -12.62
CA ARG A 278 -2.53 -6.35 -13.24
C ARG A 278 -1.02 -6.58 -13.29
N MET A 279 -0.51 -7.46 -12.41
CA MET A 279 0.92 -7.77 -12.28
C MET A 279 1.35 -9.04 -13.04
N ARG A 280 0.44 -9.73 -13.74
CA ARG A 280 0.80 -10.89 -14.56
C ARG A 280 1.82 -10.49 -15.62
N ARG A 281 2.89 -11.28 -15.74
CA ARG A 281 3.81 -11.16 -16.89
C ARG A 281 2.99 -11.44 -18.15
N SER A 282 3.06 -10.56 -19.14
CA SER A 282 2.58 -10.89 -20.49
C SER A 282 3.27 -12.20 -20.89
N ARG A 283 2.51 -13.26 -21.09
CA ARG A 283 3.09 -14.49 -21.69
C ARG A 283 3.62 -14.07 -23.05
N ALA A 284 4.94 -14.07 -23.20
CA ALA A 284 5.57 -13.96 -24.50
C ALA A 284 5.02 -15.12 -25.33
N ILE A 285 4.19 -14.80 -26.32
CA ILE A 285 3.77 -15.76 -27.34
C ILE A 285 5.06 -16.12 -28.07
N LYS A 286 5.66 -17.29 -27.74
CA LYS A 286 6.68 -17.87 -28.58
C LYS A 286 6.01 -18.10 -29.93
N ARG A 287 6.24 -17.18 -30.87
CA ARG A 287 5.98 -17.47 -32.29
C ARG A 287 6.89 -18.62 -32.64
N VAL A 288 6.32 -19.82 -32.72
CA VAL A 288 6.98 -20.95 -33.37
C VAL A 288 7.11 -20.53 -34.82
N ARG A 289 8.34 -20.23 -35.25
CA ARG A 289 8.64 -20.18 -36.68
C ARG A 289 8.51 -21.61 -37.17
N VAL A 290 7.46 -21.87 -37.90
CA VAL A 290 7.38 -23.06 -38.77
C VAL A 290 8.30 -22.74 -39.97
N THR A 291 9.41 -23.43 -40.00
CA THR A 291 10.33 -23.50 -41.20
C THR A 291 9.73 -24.48 -42.20
#